data_9e798f0e56d7e040ad8b5232b36b9229
#
_entry.id   9e798f0e56d7e040ad8b5232b36b9229
#
_cell.length_a   1.000
_cell.length_b   1.000
_cell.length_c   1.000
_cell.angle_alpha   90.00
_cell.angle_beta   90.00
_cell.angle_gamma   90.00
#
_symmetry.space_group_name_H-M   'P 1'
#
loop_
_entity.id
_entity.type
_entity.pdbx_description
1 polymer ?
#
loop_
_entity_poly.entity_id
_entity_poly.type
_entity_poly.pdbx_seq_one_letter_code
_entity_poly.pdbx_strand_id
1 'polypeptide(L)'
;RSVRTVGLLAHKLYQIPDVRKEYATRMKALMDLLWHEPALLAETERIEVMVRPHLSDSQGRNANFDGTRNFIRNRRADIEKEIHADAMPLWNAPPIEPPVIGENF
;
A
#
# COMPACT_ATOMS: atom_id res chain seq x y z
N ARG A 1 -4.72 -0.79 4.06
CA ARG A 1 -5.47 0.09 3.16
C ARG A 1 -4.52 0.67 2.11
N SER A 2 -4.96 0.73 0.89
CA SER A 2 -4.19 1.28 -0.24
C SER A 2 -4.32 2.80 -0.35
N VAL A 3 -5.45 3.35 0.09
CA VAL A 3 -5.67 4.80 0.15
C VAL A 3 -5.43 5.31 1.56
N ARG A 4 -4.45 6.18 1.70
CA ARG A 4 -4.12 6.84 2.96
C ARG A 4 -4.03 8.34 2.72
N THR A 5 -4.87 9.09 3.41
CA THR A 5 -4.88 10.55 3.34
C THR A 5 -4.43 11.13 4.69
N VAL A 6 -3.13 11.04 4.97
CA VAL A 6 -2.54 11.47 6.25
C VAL A 6 -2.41 12.99 6.33
N GLY A 7 -2.12 13.65 5.19
CA GLY A 7 -2.02 15.09 5.12
C GLY A 7 -3.36 15.78 4.90
N LEU A 8 -3.54 16.98 5.47
CA LEU A 8 -4.77 17.79 5.33
C LEU A 8 -5.15 18.01 3.87
N LEU A 9 -4.20 18.40 3.04
CA LEU A 9 -4.46 18.68 1.62
C LEU A 9 -4.91 17.42 0.88
N ALA A 10 -4.20 16.30 1.07
CA ALA A 10 -4.53 15.02 0.45
C ALA A 10 -5.93 14.54 0.88
N HIS A 11 -6.26 14.68 2.17
CA HIS A 11 -7.59 14.34 2.68
C HIS A 11 -8.69 15.19 2.04
N LYS A 12 -8.51 16.50 2.00
CA LYS A 12 -9.50 17.41 1.40
C LYS A 12 -9.67 17.20 -0.10
N LEU A 13 -8.57 16.97 -0.83
CA LEU A 13 -8.62 16.65 -2.25
C LEU A 13 -9.37 15.35 -2.52
N TYR A 14 -9.14 14.33 -1.71
CA TYR A 14 -9.79 13.04 -1.87
C TYR A 14 -11.30 13.08 -1.55
N GLN A 15 -11.79 14.09 -0.84
CA GLN A 15 -13.23 14.31 -0.62
C GLN A 15 -13.96 14.81 -1.87
N ILE A 16 -13.25 15.40 -2.83
CA ILE A 16 -13.83 15.89 -4.07
C ILE A 16 -14.11 14.69 -4.99
N PRO A 17 -15.38 14.44 -5.42
CA PRO A 17 -15.75 13.27 -6.19
C PRO A 17 -14.95 13.10 -7.49
N ASP A 18 -14.72 14.16 -8.22
CA ASP A 18 -13.95 14.12 -9.48
C ASP A 18 -12.48 13.74 -9.23
N VAL A 19 -11.89 14.24 -8.15
CA VAL A 19 -10.52 13.88 -7.76
C VAL A 19 -10.43 12.40 -7.38
N ARG A 20 -11.40 11.86 -6.63
CA ARG A 20 -11.45 10.42 -6.33
C ARG A 20 -11.56 9.58 -7.58
N LYS A 21 -12.41 9.98 -8.52
CA LYS A 21 -12.58 9.29 -9.80
C LYS A 21 -11.28 9.29 -10.61
N GLU A 22 -10.62 10.42 -10.70
CA GLU A 22 -9.32 10.52 -11.37
C GLU A 22 -8.26 9.66 -10.66
N TYR A 23 -8.22 9.67 -9.33
CA TYR A 23 -7.33 8.82 -8.55
C TYR A 23 -7.55 7.34 -8.85
N ALA A 24 -8.81 6.87 -8.86
CA ALA A 24 -9.14 5.49 -9.18
C ALA A 24 -8.71 5.11 -10.60
N THR A 25 -8.96 5.98 -11.57
CA THR A 25 -8.55 5.81 -12.98
C THR A 25 -7.03 5.69 -13.10
N ARG A 26 -6.28 6.59 -12.44
CA ARG A 26 -4.81 6.57 -12.44
C ARG A 26 -4.26 5.33 -11.74
N MET A 27 -4.83 4.95 -10.60
CA MET A 27 -4.40 3.75 -9.88
C MET A 27 -4.59 2.50 -10.72
N LYS A 28 -5.74 2.37 -11.40
CA LYS A 28 -5.99 1.25 -12.32
C LYS A 28 -4.97 1.22 -13.47
N ALA A 29 -4.73 2.35 -14.12
CA ALA A 29 -3.74 2.44 -15.19
C ALA A 29 -2.33 2.05 -14.73
N LEU A 30 -1.91 2.46 -13.53
CA LEU A 30 -0.64 2.08 -12.93
C LEU A 30 -0.57 0.60 -12.61
N MET A 31 -1.65 0.00 -12.11
CA MET A 31 -1.72 -1.44 -11.87
C MET A 31 -1.58 -2.22 -13.16
N ASP A 32 -2.25 -1.81 -14.23
CA ASP A 32 -2.17 -2.47 -15.54
C ASP A 32 -0.77 -2.35 -16.16
N LEU A 33 -0.10 -1.22 -15.93
CA LEU A 33 1.25 -0.97 -16.44
C LEU A 33 2.36 -1.68 -15.65
N LEU A 34 2.25 -1.73 -14.33
CA LEU A 34 3.36 -2.09 -13.43
C LEU A 34 3.17 -3.42 -12.72
N TRP A 35 1.92 -3.86 -12.48
CA TRP A 35 1.65 -5.05 -11.68
C TRP A 35 1.47 -6.29 -12.55
N HIS A 36 2.60 -6.92 -12.91
CA HIS A 36 2.63 -8.14 -13.72
C HIS A 36 2.76 -9.36 -12.79
N GLU A 37 1.63 -9.92 -12.34
CA GLU A 37 1.61 -11.05 -11.41
C GLU A 37 2.50 -12.22 -11.83
N PRO A 38 2.45 -12.71 -13.09
CA PRO A 38 3.30 -13.83 -13.50
C PRO A 38 4.80 -13.54 -13.35
N ALA A 39 5.25 -12.34 -13.70
CA ALA A 39 6.65 -11.93 -13.57
C ALA A 39 7.07 -11.80 -12.11
N LEU A 40 6.22 -11.23 -11.25
CA LEU A 40 6.47 -11.09 -9.82
C LEU A 40 6.52 -12.45 -9.11
N LEU A 41 5.63 -13.38 -9.49
CA LEU A 41 5.62 -14.73 -8.95
C LEU A 41 6.86 -15.51 -9.38
N ALA A 42 7.28 -15.42 -10.65
CA ALA A 42 8.48 -16.06 -11.14
C ALA A 42 9.74 -15.51 -10.44
N GLU A 43 9.82 -14.20 -10.20
CA GLU A 43 10.92 -13.58 -9.48
C GLU A 43 10.95 -14.02 -8.01
N THR A 44 9.79 -14.14 -7.36
CA THR A 44 9.69 -14.66 -5.99
C THR A 44 10.22 -16.10 -5.92
N GLU A 45 9.87 -16.95 -6.87
CA GLU A 45 10.37 -18.34 -6.94
C GLU A 45 11.88 -18.37 -7.18
N ARG A 46 12.39 -17.56 -8.09
CA ARG A 46 13.82 -17.46 -8.36
C ARG A 46 14.61 -17.07 -7.10
N ILE A 47 14.12 -16.07 -6.37
CA ILE A 47 14.73 -15.63 -5.12
C ILE A 47 14.65 -16.73 -4.07
N GLU A 48 13.52 -17.39 -3.92
CA GLU A 48 13.35 -18.50 -2.97
C GLU A 48 14.36 -19.62 -3.22
N VAL A 49 14.46 -20.08 -4.45
CA VAL A 49 15.43 -21.15 -4.83
C VAL A 49 16.86 -20.74 -4.52
N MET A 50 17.21 -19.50 -4.79
CA MET A 50 18.56 -18.97 -4.54
C MET A 50 18.87 -18.84 -3.04
N VAL A 51 17.90 -18.41 -2.23
CA VAL A 51 18.13 -18.07 -0.81
C VAL A 51 17.93 -19.28 0.11
N ARG A 52 16.96 -20.15 -0.17
CA ARG A 52 16.58 -21.25 0.71
C ARG A 52 17.74 -22.15 1.17
N PRO A 53 18.71 -22.53 0.33
CA PRO A 53 19.86 -23.34 0.77
C PRO A 53 20.78 -22.66 1.80
N HIS A 54 20.70 -21.32 1.89
CA HIS A 54 21.54 -20.50 2.78
C HIS A 54 20.82 -20.09 4.07
N LEU A 55 19.55 -20.45 4.23
CA LEU A 55 18.80 -20.16 5.45
C LEU A 55 19.12 -21.19 6.53
N SER A 56 19.31 -20.73 7.78
CA SER A 56 19.30 -21.61 8.94
C SER A 56 17.89 -22.17 9.17
N ASP A 57 17.77 -23.24 9.98
CA ASP A 57 16.46 -23.84 10.29
C ASP A 57 15.45 -22.83 10.87
N SER A 58 15.91 -21.91 11.71
CA SER A 58 15.05 -20.88 12.28
C SER A 58 14.62 -19.84 11.23
N GLN A 59 15.53 -19.42 10.37
CA GLN A 59 15.23 -18.50 9.27
C GLN A 59 14.31 -19.16 8.24
N GLY A 60 14.53 -20.43 7.91
CA GLY A 60 13.67 -21.18 6.99
C GLY A 60 12.23 -21.32 7.50
N ARG A 61 12.05 -21.52 8.81
CA ARG A 61 10.71 -21.55 9.42
C ARG A 61 10.01 -20.18 9.39
N ASN A 62 10.76 -19.09 9.47
CA ASN A 62 10.23 -17.73 9.48
C ASN A 62 10.08 -17.13 8.07
N ALA A 63 10.69 -17.74 7.07
CA ALA A 63 10.58 -17.28 5.69
C ALA A 63 9.17 -17.54 5.15
N ASN A 64 8.47 -16.46 4.77
CA ASN A 64 7.08 -16.52 4.33
C ASN A 64 6.95 -16.23 2.84
N PHE A 65 7.53 -17.07 1.99
CA PHE A 65 7.43 -16.94 0.53
C PHE A 65 5.99 -17.13 0.02
N ASP A 66 5.23 -18.03 0.65
CA ASP A 66 3.82 -18.23 0.29
C ASP A 66 2.95 -17.02 0.63
N GLY A 67 3.22 -16.35 1.75
CA GLY A 67 2.58 -15.08 2.08
C GLY A 67 2.85 -14.00 1.02
N THR A 68 4.08 -13.91 0.54
CA THR A 68 4.46 -13.02 -0.55
C THR A 68 3.72 -13.37 -1.84
N ARG A 69 3.64 -14.63 -2.22
CA ARG A 69 2.88 -15.08 -3.40
C ARG A 69 1.39 -14.75 -3.27
N ASN A 70 0.80 -14.99 -2.12
CA ASN A 70 -0.60 -14.66 -1.86
C ASN A 70 -0.85 -13.14 -1.91
N PHE A 71 0.05 -12.35 -1.37
CA PHE A 71 -0.01 -10.90 -1.49
C PHE A 71 0.02 -10.47 -2.97
N ILE A 72 0.94 -11.02 -3.76
CA ILE A 72 1.05 -10.68 -5.20
C ILE A 72 -0.24 -11.03 -5.93
N ARG A 73 -0.80 -12.23 -5.71
CA ARG A 73 -2.02 -12.69 -6.39
C ARG A 73 -3.26 -11.88 -6.03
N ASN A 74 -3.37 -11.46 -4.78
CA ASN A 74 -4.56 -10.78 -4.27
C ASN A 74 -4.51 -9.26 -4.40
N ARG A 75 -3.31 -8.70 -4.58
CA ARG A 75 -3.10 -7.24 -4.47
C ARG A 75 -3.93 -6.43 -5.45
N ARG A 76 -4.08 -6.88 -6.68
CA ARG A 76 -4.91 -6.20 -7.69
C ARG A 76 -6.36 -6.09 -7.21
N ALA A 77 -6.96 -7.20 -6.83
CA ALA A 77 -8.35 -7.23 -6.35
C ALA A 77 -8.54 -6.40 -5.07
N ASP A 78 -7.57 -6.42 -4.17
CA ASP A 78 -7.61 -5.63 -2.94
C ASP A 78 -7.60 -4.12 -3.23
N ILE A 79 -6.75 -3.68 -4.17
CA ILE A 79 -6.70 -2.28 -4.58
C ILE A 79 -7.99 -1.87 -5.30
N GLU A 80 -8.45 -2.67 -6.26
CA GLU A 80 -9.70 -2.40 -7.00
C GLU A 80 -10.89 -2.26 -6.04
N LYS A 81 -10.99 -3.13 -5.05
CA LYS A 81 -12.02 -3.05 -4.03
C LYS A 81 -11.96 -1.74 -3.22
N GLU A 82 -10.76 -1.29 -2.87
CA GLU A 82 -10.60 -0.07 -2.07
C GLU A 82 -10.86 1.22 -2.88
N ILE A 83 -10.40 1.30 -4.12
CA ILE A 83 -10.58 2.50 -4.95
C ILE A 83 -12.01 2.69 -5.46
N HIS A 84 -12.81 1.61 -5.47
CA HIS A 84 -14.22 1.64 -5.84
C HIS A 84 -15.16 1.64 -4.63
N ALA A 85 -14.62 1.60 -3.41
CA ALA A 85 -15.43 1.69 -2.20
C ALA A 85 -15.92 3.13 -2.00
N ASP A 86 -17.21 3.29 -1.66
CA ASP A 86 -17.78 4.59 -1.29
C ASP A 86 -17.26 5.11 0.06
N ALA A 87 -16.63 4.23 0.85
CA ALA A 87 -16.10 4.57 2.14
C ALA A 87 -14.85 5.46 2.02
N MET A 88 -14.97 6.67 2.53
CA MET A 88 -13.85 7.61 2.63
C MET A 88 -12.85 7.16 3.68
N PRO A 89 -11.53 7.29 3.44
CA PRO A 89 -10.55 7.10 4.49
C PRO A 89 -10.77 8.11 5.61
N LEU A 90 -10.72 7.60 6.85
CA LEU A 90 -10.84 8.47 8.02
C LEU A 90 -9.63 9.41 8.10
N TRP A 91 -9.91 10.65 8.44
CA TRP A 91 -8.87 11.61 8.80
C TRP A 91 -8.47 11.38 10.27
N ASN A 92 -7.24 10.99 10.47
CA ASN A 92 -6.61 10.91 11.79
C ASN A 92 -5.45 11.93 11.83
N ALA A 93 -5.77 13.23 11.70
CA ALA A 93 -4.77 14.24 11.94
C ALA A 93 -4.40 14.22 13.43
N PRO A 94 -3.12 14.23 13.79
CA PRO A 94 -2.74 14.48 15.17
C PRO A 94 -3.27 15.86 15.58
N PRO A 95 -3.67 16.04 16.85
CA PRO A 95 -4.06 17.35 17.35
C PRO A 95 -2.93 18.35 17.04
N ILE A 96 -3.30 19.50 16.48
CA ILE A 96 -2.34 20.60 16.29
C ILE A 96 -2.09 21.14 17.69
N GLU A 97 -0.97 20.78 18.28
CA GLU A 97 -0.52 21.46 19.50
C GLU A 97 -0.17 22.88 19.11
N PRO A 98 -0.77 23.88 19.77
CA PRO A 98 -0.35 25.27 19.54
C PRO A 98 1.14 25.36 19.85
N PRO A 99 1.91 26.13 19.06
CA PRO A 99 3.32 26.32 19.35
C PRO A 99 3.44 26.85 20.77
N VAL A 100 4.24 26.18 21.59
CA VAL A 100 4.60 26.69 22.92
C VAL A 100 5.41 27.96 22.66
N ILE A 101 4.77 29.11 22.77
CA ILE A 101 5.46 30.39 22.76
C ILE A 101 6.27 30.38 24.06
N GLY A 102 7.56 30.12 23.94
CA GLY A 102 8.45 30.13 25.10
C GLY A 102 8.35 31.50 25.78
N GLU A 103 8.14 31.52 27.09
CA GLU A 103 8.09 32.73 27.91
C GLU A 103 9.45 33.43 28.02
N ASN A 104 10.43 33.01 27.24
CA ASN A 104 11.78 33.59 27.25
C ASN A 104 12.00 34.49 26.03
N PHE A 105 11.51 35.67 26.15
CA PHE A 105 12.04 36.80 25.41
C PHE A 105 12.92 37.65 26.34
#